data_02daae90b012af23bff77ac7c31278e6
#
_entry.id   02daae90b012af23bff77ac7c31278e6
#
_cell.length_a   1.000
_cell.length_b   1.000
_cell.length_c   1.000
_cell.angle_alpha   90.00
_cell.angle_beta   90.00
_cell.angle_gamma   90.00
#
_symmetry.space_group_name_H-M   'P 1'
#
loop_
_entity.id
_entity.type
_entity.pdbx_description
1 polymer ?
#
loop_
_entity_poly.entity_id
_entity_poly.type
_entity_poly.pdbx_seq_one_letter_code
_entity_poly.pdbx_strand_id
1 'polypeptide(L)'
;APLVMPEVIIGLSLMLFMKVLWRSMGWPEMGTVTIVLGHVLVGMAYATVVVQSRLAEMDHSIEEAAMDLGCRPLQVFMLVTLPCIAPGIIAAWLLAFTLSFDDLVISEFLSGPGVTTLPQVIFSYARRGINPTIYAAAALLILVVTIAVIAYSIIEARQSRRRLRRQK
;
A
#
# COMPACT_ATOMS: atom_id res chain seq x y z
N ALA A 1 -15.09 5.62 -3.40
CA ALA A 1 -16.02 4.50 -3.60
C ALA A 1 -15.42 3.13 -3.27
N PRO A 2 -14.16 2.76 -3.66
CA PRO A 2 -13.62 1.42 -3.38
C PRO A 2 -13.54 1.06 -1.89
N LEU A 3 -13.42 2.03 -1.00
CA LEU A 3 -13.29 1.83 0.45
C LEU A 3 -14.53 1.26 1.13
N VAL A 4 -15.70 1.35 0.49
CA VAL A 4 -16.99 0.94 1.07
C VAL A 4 -17.58 -0.25 0.34
N MET A 5 -17.07 -0.57 -0.85
CA MET A 5 -17.60 -1.68 -1.66
C MET A 5 -16.94 -3.01 -1.25
N PRO A 6 -17.72 -4.12 -1.23
CA PRO A 6 -17.14 -5.44 -1.04
C PRO A 6 -16.07 -5.74 -2.10
N GLU A 7 -14.94 -6.30 -1.69
CA GLU A 7 -13.78 -6.59 -2.55
C GLU A 7 -14.14 -7.45 -3.76
N VAL A 8 -15.10 -8.37 -3.59
CA VAL A 8 -15.60 -9.23 -4.68
C VAL A 8 -16.23 -8.39 -5.80
N ILE A 9 -16.99 -7.35 -5.46
CA ILE A 9 -17.62 -6.46 -6.46
C ILE A 9 -16.55 -5.67 -7.20
N ILE A 10 -15.55 -5.18 -6.48
CA ILE A 10 -14.42 -4.45 -7.07
C ILE A 10 -13.64 -5.38 -8.01
N GLY A 11 -13.28 -6.57 -7.56
CA GLY A 11 -12.55 -7.56 -8.36
C GLY A 11 -13.30 -7.97 -9.62
N LEU A 12 -14.61 -8.26 -9.51
CA LEU A 12 -15.46 -8.60 -10.64
C LEU A 12 -15.58 -7.44 -11.64
N SER A 13 -15.80 -6.22 -11.14
CA SER A 13 -15.92 -5.03 -11.98
C SER A 13 -14.62 -4.74 -12.74
N LEU A 14 -13.48 -4.85 -12.06
CA LEU A 14 -12.17 -4.70 -12.69
C LEU A 14 -11.90 -5.78 -13.73
N MET A 15 -12.25 -7.03 -13.44
CA MET A 15 -12.12 -8.14 -14.40
C MET A 15 -12.94 -7.85 -15.66
N LEU A 16 -14.19 -7.45 -15.51
CA LEU A 16 -15.05 -7.14 -16.65
C LEU A 16 -14.50 -5.95 -17.45
N PHE A 17 -14.06 -4.91 -16.78
CA PHE A 17 -13.44 -3.73 -17.40
C PHE A 17 -12.18 -4.10 -18.18
N MET A 18 -11.27 -4.89 -17.59
CA MET A 18 -10.04 -5.34 -18.25
C MET A 18 -10.34 -6.23 -19.47
N LYS A 19 -11.35 -7.11 -19.38
CA LYS A 19 -11.78 -7.94 -20.53
C LYS A 19 -12.37 -7.10 -21.68
N VAL A 20 -13.15 -6.06 -21.36
CA VAL A 20 -13.67 -5.14 -22.40
C VAL A 20 -12.50 -4.38 -23.03
N LEU A 21 -11.56 -3.89 -22.24
CA LEU A 21 -10.37 -3.17 -22.70
C LEU A 21 -9.52 -4.05 -23.63
N TRP A 22 -9.27 -5.29 -23.22
CA TRP A 22 -8.55 -6.27 -24.03
C TRP A 22 -9.26 -6.54 -25.38
N ARG A 23 -10.58 -6.68 -25.34
CA ARG A 23 -11.38 -6.93 -26.57
C ARG A 23 -11.35 -5.74 -27.53
N SER A 24 -11.26 -4.51 -27.05
CA SER A 24 -11.27 -3.29 -27.87
C SER A 24 -9.89 -2.87 -28.36
N MET A 25 -8.85 -3.04 -27.51
CA MET A 25 -7.49 -2.52 -27.75
C MET A 25 -6.43 -3.65 -27.90
N GLY A 26 -6.79 -4.92 -27.64
CA GLY A 26 -5.86 -6.05 -27.63
C GLY A 26 -4.91 -6.06 -26.42
N TRP A 27 -5.12 -5.16 -25.43
CA TRP A 27 -4.27 -5.03 -24.23
C TRP A 27 -5.08 -4.42 -23.07
N PRO A 28 -4.82 -4.79 -21.80
CA PRO A 28 -3.89 -5.80 -21.31
C PRO A 28 -4.47 -7.23 -21.35
N GLU A 29 -3.61 -8.23 -21.53
CA GLU A 29 -3.97 -9.63 -21.29
C GLU A 29 -4.10 -9.90 -19.79
N MET A 30 -5.02 -10.82 -19.43
CA MET A 30 -5.20 -11.24 -18.03
C MET A 30 -3.93 -11.89 -17.50
N GLY A 31 -3.40 -11.41 -16.39
CA GLY A 31 -2.14 -11.90 -15.82
C GLY A 31 -1.48 -10.88 -14.89
N THR A 32 -0.15 -10.86 -14.86
CA THR A 32 0.61 -9.98 -13.96
C THR A 32 0.26 -8.50 -14.14
N VAL A 33 0.09 -8.05 -15.39
CA VAL A 33 -0.20 -6.63 -15.67
C VAL A 33 -1.56 -6.23 -15.11
N THR A 34 -2.60 -7.04 -15.31
CA THR A 34 -3.95 -6.77 -14.78
C THR A 34 -3.99 -6.80 -13.26
N ILE A 35 -3.25 -7.73 -12.62
CA ILE A 35 -3.10 -7.78 -11.16
C ILE A 35 -2.46 -6.48 -10.66
N VAL A 36 -1.34 -6.06 -11.23
CA VAL A 36 -0.64 -4.82 -10.84
C VAL A 36 -1.55 -3.60 -11.02
N LEU A 37 -2.24 -3.48 -12.15
CA LEU A 37 -3.17 -2.37 -12.40
C LEU A 37 -4.33 -2.36 -11.37
N GLY A 38 -4.88 -3.52 -11.04
CA GLY A 38 -5.92 -3.63 -10.01
C GLY A 38 -5.43 -3.17 -8.63
N HIS A 39 -4.27 -3.65 -8.21
CA HIS A 39 -3.67 -3.26 -6.94
C HIS A 39 -3.29 -1.78 -6.89
N VAL A 40 -2.74 -1.22 -7.98
CA VAL A 40 -2.44 0.21 -8.07
C VAL A 40 -3.72 1.03 -7.92
N LEU A 41 -4.81 0.65 -8.57
CA LEU A 41 -6.07 1.38 -8.54
C LEU A 41 -6.67 1.38 -7.12
N VAL A 42 -6.69 0.24 -6.45
CA VAL A 42 -7.21 0.12 -5.09
C VAL A 42 -6.26 0.79 -4.09
N GLY A 43 -4.97 0.53 -4.19
CA GLY A 43 -3.95 1.14 -3.34
C GLY A 43 -3.94 2.67 -3.44
N MET A 44 -4.14 3.22 -4.65
CA MET A 44 -4.24 4.65 -4.88
C MET A 44 -5.47 5.27 -4.20
N ALA A 45 -6.60 4.55 -4.15
CA ALA A 45 -7.80 5.01 -3.44
C ALA A 45 -7.55 5.15 -1.93
N TYR A 46 -6.92 4.15 -1.31
CA TYR A 46 -6.56 4.19 0.12
C TYR A 46 -5.48 5.25 0.40
N ALA A 47 -4.44 5.29 -0.43
CA ALA A 47 -3.37 6.28 -0.28
C ALA A 47 -3.90 7.71 -0.36
N THR A 48 -4.84 7.98 -1.26
CA THR A 48 -5.47 9.30 -1.41
C THR A 48 -6.13 9.75 -0.12
N VAL A 49 -6.89 8.87 0.55
CA VAL A 49 -7.57 9.22 1.80
C VAL A 49 -6.57 9.53 2.92
N VAL A 50 -5.51 8.73 3.04
CA VAL A 50 -4.47 8.95 4.06
C VAL A 50 -3.71 10.26 3.80
N VAL A 51 -3.35 10.54 2.56
CA VAL A 51 -2.65 11.78 2.21
C VAL A 51 -3.56 12.99 2.39
N GLN A 52 -4.83 12.90 1.99
CA GLN A 52 -5.81 13.98 2.19
C GLN A 52 -6.02 14.31 3.67
N SER A 53 -6.07 13.32 4.57
CA SER A 53 -6.19 13.57 6.00
C SER A 53 -4.97 14.33 6.55
N ARG A 54 -3.77 14.03 6.06
CA ARG A 54 -2.55 14.73 6.44
C ARG A 54 -2.48 16.17 5.91
N LEU A 55 -2.94 16.38 4.68
CA LEU A 55 -3.07 17.72 4.12
C LEU A 55 -4.07 18.56 4.89
N ALA A 56 -5.19 17.98 5.31
CA ALA A 56 -6.22 18.68 6.09
C ALA A 56 -5.76 19.06 7.51
N GLU A 57 -4.78 18.33 8.08
CA GLU A 57 -4.18 18.65 9.38
C GLU A 57 -3.08 19.72 9.29
N MET A 58 -2.61 20.05 8.08
CA MET A 58 -1.52 20.99 7.89
C MET A 58 -2.00 22.44 8.04
N ASP A 59 -1.23 23.25 8.73
CA ASP A 59 -1.50 24.69 8.87
C ASP A 59 -1.10 25.42 7.57
N HIS A 60 -2.08 25.96 6.87
CA HIS A 60 -1.88 26.70 5.63
C HIS A 60 -1.06 27.99 5.82
N SER A 61 -0.98 28.53 7.04
CA SER A 61 -0.16 29.71 7.34
C SER A 61 1.32 29.51 7.03
N ILE A 62 1.81 28.25 7.07
CA ILE A 62 3.20 27.91 6.74
C ILE A 62 3.46 28.09 5.24
N GLU A 63 2.48 27.73 4.39
CA GLU A 63 2.56 27.91 2.93
C GLU A 63 2.50 29.40 2.57
N GLU A 64 1.61 30.16 3.21
CA GLU A 64 1.47 31.62 3.04
C GLU A 64 2.76 32.33 3.43
N ALA A 65 3.33 32.01 4.59
CA ALA A 65 4.61 32.58 5.02
C ALA A 65 5.76 32.29 4.05
N ALA A 66 5.80 31.10 3.46
CA ALA A 66 6.81 30.76 2.46
C ALA A 66 6.62 31.57 1.15
N MET A 67 5.36 31.84 0.76
CA MET A 67 5.05 32.70 -0.39
C MET A 67 5.43 34.15 -0.13
N ASP A 68 5.19 34.66 1.06
CA ASP A 68 5.59 36.02 1.50
C ASP A 68 7.13 36.19 1.47
N LEU A 69 7.87 35.12 1.72
CA LEU A 69 9.33 35.10 1.57
C LEU A 69 9.80 35.00 0.10
N GLY A 70 8.89 35.07 -0.87
CA GLY A 70 9.19 35.09 -2.30
C GLY A 70 9.30 33.70 -2.96
N CYS A 71 8.90 32.62 -2.28
CA CYS A 71 8.87 31.28 -2.89
C CYS A 71 7.76 31.19 -3.95
N ARG A 72 8.08 30.56 -5.07
CA ARG A 72 7.08 30.22 -6.07
C ARG A 72 6.22 29.04 -5.60
N PRO A 73 4.96 28.88 -6.07
CA PRO A 73 4.06 27.80 -5.62
C PRO A 73 4.68 26.40 -5.70
N LEU A 74 5.43 26.10 -6.75
CA LEU A 74 6.13 24.82 -6.89
C LEU A 74 7.24 24.64 -5.87
N GLN A 75 7.93 25.73 -5.48
CA GLN A 75 8.95 25.70 -4.44
C GLN A 75 8.32 25.51 -3.07
N VAL A 76 7.18 26.16 -2.80
CA VAL A 76 6.40 25.93 -1.57
C VAL A 76 6.00 24.47 -1.46
N PHE A 77 5.44 23.90 -2.53
CA PHE A 77 5.07 22.48 -2.56
C PHE A 77 6.26 21.56 -2.25
N MET A 78 7.40 21.75 -2.91
CA MET A 78 8.57 20.86 -2.78
C MET A 78 9.32 21.03 -1.47
N LEU A 79 9.43 22.28 -0.96
CA LEU A 79 10.27 22.61 0.20
C LEU A 79 9.50 22.66 1.52
N VAL A 80 8.18 22.85 1.47
CA VAL A 80 7.33 22.99 2.65
C VAL A 80 6.28 21.89 2.71
N THR A 81 5.34 21.85 1.76
CA THR A 81 4.19 20.95 1.79
C THR A 81 4.63 19.48 1.76
N LEU A 82 5.46 19.10 0.79
CA LEU A 82 5.88 17.72 0.60
C LEU A 82 6.65 17.15 1.80
N PRO A 83 7.63 17.85 2.41
CA PRO A 83 8.27 17.40 3.64
C PRO A 83 7.33 17.29 4.83
N CYS A 84 6.37 18.22 4.96
CA CYS A 84 5.38 18.20 6.05
C CYS A 84 4.45 16.97 5.96
N ILE A 85 4.02 16.59 4.75
CA ILE A 85 3.15 15.43 4.54
C ILE A 85 3.92 14.11 4.33
N ALA A 86 5.25 14.14 4.22
CA ALA A 86 6.08 12.96 3.97
C ALA A 86 5.79 11.77 4.93
N PRO A 87 5.59 11.97 6.24
CA PRO A 87 5.21 10.88 7.13
C PRO A 87 3.86 10.24 6.74
N GLY A 88 2.91 11.05 6.25
CA GLY A 88 1.63 10.59 5.73
C GLY A 88 1.77 9.79 4.43
N ILE A 89 2.66 10.22 3.53
CA ILE A 89 2.96 9.50 2.29
C ILE A 89 3.56 8.14 2.60
N ILE A 90 4.49 8.06 3.55
CA ILE A 90 5.09 6.79 3.99
C ILE A 90 4.02 5.88 4.59
N ALA A 91 3.14 6.41 5.44
CA ALA A 91 2.04 5.64 6.02
C ALA A 91 1.07 5.13 4.94
N ALA A 92 0.72 5.98 3.97
CA ALA A 92 -0.11 5.61 2.83
C ALA A 92 0.51 4.50 1.97
N TRP A 93 1.81 4.59 1.72
CA TRP A 93 2.56 3.57 1.00
C TRP A 93 2.59 2.23 1.75
N LEU A 94 2.87 2.25 3.05
CA LEU A 94 2.85 1.04 3.88
C LEU A 94 1.47 0.39 3.94
N LEU A 95 0.41 1.19 4.03
CA LEU A 95 -0.97 0.70 3.99
C LEU A 95 -1.28 0.04 2.65
N ALA A 96 -1.00 0.73 1.53
CA ALA A 96 -1.22 0.20 0.20
C ALA A 96 -0.41 -1.08 -0.06
N PHE A 97 0.84 -1.12 0.41
CA PHE A 97 1.70 -2.31 0.34
C PHE A 97 1.09 -3.48 1.11
N THR A 98 0.63 -3.25 2.35
CA THR A 98 0.05 -4.31 3.18
C THR A 98 -1.22 -4.87 2.55
N LEU A 99 -2.12 -3.99 2.09
CA LEU A 99 -3.36 -4.39 1.42
C LEU A 99 -3.11 -5.16 0.11
N SER A 100 -2.08 -4.78 -0.64
CA SER A 100 -1.69 -5.48 -1.86
C SER A 100 -1.03 -6.83 -1.58
N PHE A 101 -0.31 -6.95 -0.45
CA PHE A 101 0.46 -8.14 -0.13
C PHE A 101 -0.40 -9.32 0.33
N ASP A 102 -1.49 -9.06 1.05
CA ASP A 102 -2.41 -10.09 1.55
C ASP A 102 -3.65 -10.29 0.66
N ASP A 103 -3.79 -9.50 -0.42
CA ASP A 103 -4.94 -9.61 -1.32
C ASP A 103 -5.01 -10.97 -2.01
N LEU A 104 -6.14 -11.61 -1.85
CA LEU A 104 -6.50 -12.83 -2.54
C LEU A 104 -7.60 -12.58 -3.58
N VAL A 105 -8.57 -11.74 -3.24
CA VAL A 105 -9.83 -11.61 -3.98
C VAL A 105 -9.60 -10.92 -5.32
N ILE A 106 -8.98 -9.76 -5.33
CA ILE A 106 -8.72 -8.99 -6.55
C ILE A 106 -7.75 -9.77 -7.44
N SER A 107 -6.72 -10.38 -6.83
CA SER A 107 -5.76 -11.22 -7.53
C SER A 107 -6.44 -12.41 -8.22
N GLU A 108 -7.43 -13.07 -7.58
CA GLU A 108 -8.15 -14.21 -8.16
C GLU A 108 -8.95 -13.81 -9.41
N PHE A 109 -9.59 -12.63 -9.38
CA PHE A 109 -10.35 -12.13 -10.53
C PHE A 109 -9.46 -11.64 -11.68
N LEU A 110 -8.27 -11.11 -11.39
CA LEU A 110 -7.39 -10.49 -12.39
C LEU A 110 -6.24 -11.40 -12.87
N SER A 111 -6.06 -12.56 -12.23
CA SER A 111 -5.06 -13.54 -12.66
C SER A 111 -5.42 -14.17 -14.01
N GLY A 112 -4.38 -14.55 -14.75
CA GLY A 112 -4.49 -15.23 -16.01
C GLY A 112 -3.78 -16.59 -16.00
N PRO A 113 -3.80 -17.32 -17.12
CA PRO A 113 -3.15 -18.62 -17.22
C PRO A 113 -1.66 -18.54 -16.84
N GLY A 114 -1.23 -19.40 -15.91
CA GLY A 114 0.17 -19.49 -15.49
C GLY A 114 0.66 -18.39 -14.54
N VAL A 115 -0.21 -17.48 -14.10
CA VAL A 115 0.14 -16.41 -13.14
C VAL A 115 -0.62 -16.63 -11.84
N THR A 116 0.11 -16.79 -10.74
CA THR A 116 -0.45 -16.96 -9.40
C THR A 116 0.30 -16.09 -8.41
N THR A 117 -0.42 -15.50 -7.44
CA THR A 117 0.18 -14.76 -6.34
C THR A 117 0.44 -15.67 -5.13
N LEU A 118 1.30 -15.22 -4.21
CA LEU A 118 1.61 -15.97 -2.99
C LEU A 118 0.35 -16.29 -2.16
N PRO A 119 -0.58 -15.34 -1.90
CA PRO A 119 -1.83 -15.63 -1.21
C PRO A 119 -2.68 -16.71 -1.90
N GLN A 120 -2.77 -16.69 -3.24
CA GLN A 120 -3.49 -17.71 -4.01
C GLN A 120 -2.87 -19.11 -3.83
N VAL A 121 -1.53 -19.19 -3.87
CA VAL A 121 -0.82 -20.45 -3.64
C VAL A 121 -1.13 -20.99 -2.24
N ILE A 122 -0.97 -20.16 -1.21
CA ILE A 122 -1.25 -20.54 0.19
C ILE A 122 -2.69 -21.01 0.33
N PHE A 123 -3.64 -20.27 -0.21
CA PHE A 123 -5.07 -20.61 -0.16
C PHE A 123 -5.39 -21.93 -0.89
N SER A 124 -4.79 -22.15 -2.07
CA SER A 124 -4.97 -23.40 -2.82
C SER A 124 -4.50 -24.63 -2.07
N TYR A 125 -3.41 -24.50 -1.35
CA TYR A 125 -2.89 -25.56 -0.49
C TYR A 125 -3.76 -25.77 0.76
N ALA A 126 -4.20 -24.69 1.40
CA ALA A 126 -5.10 -24.79 2.55
C ALA A 126 -6.39 -25.56 2.23
N ARG A 127 -6.93 -25.39 1.02
CA ARG A 127 -8.11 -26.13 0.54
C ARG A 127 -7.85 -27.61 0.25
N ARG A 128 -6.63 -27.98 -0.16
CA ARG A 128 -6.28 -29.37 -0.53
C ARG A 128 -5.89 -30.24 0.67
N GLY A 129 -5.84 -29.67 1.85
CA GLY A 129 -5.42 -30.32 3.08
C GLY A 129 -4.05 -29.86 3.56
N ILE A 130 -3.78 -30.15 4.83
CA ILE A 130 -2.65 -29.61 5.56
C ILE A 130 -1.34 -30.20 5.02
N ASN A 131 -0.48 -29.35 4.46
CA ASN A 131 0.86 -29.71 4.03
C ASN A 131 1.89 -29.06 4.99
N PRO A 132 2.85 -29.81 5.55
CA PRO A 132 3.89 -29.28 6.43
C PRO A 132 4.69 -28.10 5.87
N THR A 133 4.84 -28.03 4.55
CA THR A 133 5.53 -26.94 3.84
C THR A 133 4.88 -25.57 4.06
N ILE A 134 3.54 -25.53 4.21
CA ILE A 134 2.82 -24.26 4.44
C ILE A 134 3.07 -23.74 5.83
N TYR A 135 3.08 -24.64 6.82
CA TYR A 135 3.40 -24.24 8.19
C TYR A 135 4.82 -23.71 8.30
N ALA A 136 5.78 -24.32 7.58
CA ALA A 136 7.14 -23.83 7.53
C ALA A 136 7.22 -22.44 6.87
N ALA A 137 6.52 -22.23 5.76
CA ALA A 137 6.48 -20.92 5.09
C ALA A 137 5.82 -19.85 5.97
N ALA A 138 4.66 -20.16 6.60
CA ALA A 138 3.98 -19.27 7.51
C ALA A 138 4.84 -18.94 8.74
N ALA A 139 5.47 -19.94 9.35
CA ALA A 139 6.37 -19.76 10.49
C ALA A 139 7.56 -18.87 10.14
N LEU A 140 8.14 -19.04 8.95
CA LEU A 140 9.26 -18.22 8.48
C LEU A 140 8.83 -16.77 8.24
N LEU A 141 7.65 -16.55 7.69
CA LEU A 141 7.09 -15.21 7.47
C LEU A 141 6.81 -14.50 8.80
N ILE A 142 6.18 -15.20 9.76
CA ILE A 142 5.96 -14.68 11.12
C ILE A 142 7.29 -14.36 11.81
N LEU A 143 8.29 -15.21 11.68
CA LEU A 143 9.62 -14.99 12.25
C LEU A 143 10.26 -13.72 11.69
N VAL A 144 10.23 -13.52 10.38
CA VAL A 144 10.79 -12.32 9.72
C VAL A 144 10.08 -11.05 10.19
N VAL A 145 8.75 -11.05 10.22
CA VAL A 145 7.97 -9.91 10.70
C VAL A 145 8.26 -9.63 12.17
N THR A 146 8.32 -10.67 13.01
CA THR A 146 8.61 -10.53 14.44
C THR A 146 10.00 -9.92 14.67
N ILE A 147 11.00 -10.38 13.94
CA ILE A 147 12.37 -9.82 14.02
C ILE A 147 12.36 -8.35 13.59
N ALA A 148 11.67 -8.00 12.50
CA ALA A 148 11.58 -6.64 12.01
C ALA A 148 10.92 -5.71 13.04
N VAL A 149 9.81 -6.13 13.66
CA VAL A 149 9.09 -5.35 14.68
C VAL A 149 9.97 -5.19 15.95
N ILE A 150 10.63 -6.23 16.40
CA ILE A 150 11.54 -6.15 17.57
C ILE A 150 12.71 -5.21 17.25
N ALA A 151 13.33 -5.33 16.09
CA ALA A 151 14.42 -4.45 15.69
C ALA A 151 13.98 -2.98 15.63
N TYR A 152 12.82 -2.72 15.04
CA TYR A 152 12.23 -1.37 15.00
C TYR A 152 11.99 -0.82 16.42
N SER A 153 11.34 -1.59 17.30
CA SER A 153 11.03 -1.15 18.67
C SER A 153 12.30 -0.86 19.49
N ILE A 154 13.35 -1.65 19.30
CA ILE A 154 14.65 -1.41 19.96
C ILE A 154 15.30 -0.11 19.46
N ILE A 155 15.24 0.14 18.14
CA ILE A 155 15.80 1.36 17.54
C ILE A 155 15.06 2.58 18.07
N GLU A 156 13.74 2.55 18.10
CA GLU A 156 12.89 3.63 18.58
C GLU A 156 13.12 3.90 20.09
N ALA A 157 13.17 2.88 20.90
CA ALA A 157 13.47 2.99 22.33
C ALA A 157 14.87 3.60 22.59
N ARG A 158 15.86 3.25 21.76
CA ARG A 158 17.20 3.84 21.85
C ARG A 158 17.21 5.33 21.43
N GLN A 159 16.46 5.71 20.41
CA GLN A 159 16.35 7.10 19.97
C GLN A 159 15.62 7.97 21.00
N SER A 160 14.54 7.50 21.59
CA SER A 160 13.79 8.18 22.65
C SER A 160 14.67 8.44 23.88
N ARG A 161 15.43 7.45 24.30
CA ARG A 161 16.38 7.61 25.43
C ARG A 161 17.51 8.63 25.14
N ARG A 162 17.96 8.73 23.89
CA ARG A 162 18.98 9.73 23.48
C ARG A 162 18.42 11.14 23.47
N ARG A 163 17.14 11.32 23.08
CA ARG A 163 16.47 12.64 23.12
C ARG A 163 16.32 13.16 24.55
N LEU A 164 15.89 12.31 25.48
CA LEU A 164 15.75 12.68 26.91
C LEU A 164 17.08 13.02 27.58
N ARG A 165 18.20 12.43 27.15
CA ARG A 165 19.54 12.76 27.69
C ARG A 165 20.11 14.09 27.15
N ARG A 166 19.61 14.61 26.03
CA ARG A 166 20.03 15.91 25.47
C ARG A 166 19.25 17.10 26.05
N GLN A 167 18.16 16.83 26.77
CA GLN A 167 17.34 17.87 27.42
C GLN A 167 17.69 18.07 28.91
N LYS A 168 18.61 17.25 29.44
CA LYS A 168 19.25 17.42 30.77
C LYS A 168 20.65 17.98 30.58
#